data_5dd4b732ddf98d4facf4447346beab9b
#
_entry.id   5dd4b732ddf98d4facf4447346beab9b
#
_cell.length_a   1.000
_cell.length_b   1.000
_cell.length_c   1.000
_cell.angle_alpha   90.00
_cell.angle_beta   90.00
_cell.angle_gamma   90.00
#
_symmetry.space_group_name_H-M   'P 1'
#
loop_
_entity.id
_entity.type
_entity.pdbx_description
1 polymer ?
#
loop_
_entity_poly.entity_id
_entity_poly.type
_entity_poly.pdbx_seq_one_letter_code
_entity_poly.pdbx_strand_id
1 'polypeptide(L)'
;VASVLGLAFKLSDPDNLIGEKNDYGITAALIPTNLDGISIGRRHLPMNVPFQNGPTSGKDVFVPLDFIIGGKEMAGKGWKMLVECLSVGRAITLPSTAMGGGQAAAYASGAYAQIRKQFNLPISQFDGIKESLARIAGYTYTMNAAVSVTSGAIDMGEKPAVPSAILKYHCTEMGRKIANDAMDIHGGKAIMMGPKNYMGRSFMATPIAITVEGANILTRSLIIFGQGAVRCHPFVLDELEAAQDENEKNGLIAFDKALFGHIGYAISNISRSLVLAITQAKYSKSPVNTITKRYY
;
A
#
# COMPACT_ATOMS: atom_id res chain seq x y z
N VAL A 1 -15.31 18.80 0.63
CA VAL A 1 -15.52 19.89 1.53
C VAL A 1 -15.84 19.32 2.90
N ALA A 2 -14.79 19.13 3.71
CA ALA A 2 -14.92 18.60 5.05
C ALA A 2 -15.24 19.75 6.03
N SER A 3 -16.00 19.46 7.07
CA SER A 3 -16.25 20.41 8.16
C SER A 3 -15.08 20.45 9.15
N VAL A 4 -14.28 19.38 9.17
CA VAL A 4 -13.11 19.23 10.03
C VAL A 4 -11.93 18.73 9.18
N LEU A 5 -10.78 19.36 9.38
CA LEU A 5 -9.52 18.98 8.74
C LEU A 5 -8.62 18.27 9.75
N GLY A 6 -8.20 17.07 9.44
CA GLY A 6 -7.08 16.41 10.12
C GLY A 6 -5.77 16.95 9.55
N LEU A 7 -5.06 17.74 10.33
CA LEU A 7 -3.81 18.38 9.91
C LEU A 7 -2.63 17.77 10.65
N ALA A 8 -1.60 17.38 9.89
CA ALA A 8 -0.28 17.07 10.43
C ALA A 8 0.66 18.23 10.11
N PHE A 9 1.33 18.76 11.12
CA PHE A 9 2.19 19.94 11.01
C PHE A 9 3.40 19.84 11.94
N LYS A 10 4.43 20.62 11.64
CA LYS A 10 5.54 20.81 12.58
C LYS A 10 5.13 21.80 13.66
N LEU A 11 5.30 21.39 14.91
CA LEU A 11 4.97 22.21 16.08
C LEU A 11 6.25 22.78 16.67
N SER A 12 6.32 24.12 16.72
CA SER A 12 7.35 24.87 17.44
C SER A 12 6.72 25.60 18.63
N ASP A 13 7.40 25.59 19.77
CA ASP A 13 6.93 26.18 21.04
C ASP A 13 8.02 27.10 21.64
N PRO A 14 8.28 28.26 21.02
CA PRO A 14 9.31 29.18 21.50
C PRO A 14 8.98 29.81 22.86
N ASP A 15 7.69 29.82 23.25
CA ASP A 15 7.21 30.45 24.47
C ASP A 15 7.01 29.44 25.61
N ASN A 16 7.37 28.16 25.40
CA ASN A 16 7.27 27.08 26.39
C ASN A 16 5.83 26.86 26.94
N LEU A 17 4.81 26.97 26.07
CA LEU A 17 3.41 26.79 26.45
C LEU A 17 3.05 25.32 26.70
N ILE A 18 3.79 24.41 26.08
CA ILE A 18 3.58 22.96 26.17
C ILE A 18 4.61 22.32 27.12
N GLY A 19 5.87 22.77 27.04
CA GLY A 19 6.96 22.28 27.88
C GLY A 19 8.30 22.88 27.47
N GLU A 20 9.41 22.29 27.91
CA GLU A 20 10.76 22.88 27.76
C GLU A 20 11.38 22.71 26.36
N LYS A 21 10.70 22.09 25.40
CA LYS A 21 11.19 21.84 24.04
C LYS A 21 10.72 22.92 23.09
N ASN A 22 11.66 23.47 22.33
CA ASN A 22 11.31 24.46 21.30
C ASN A 22 10.76 23.83 20.02
N ASP A 23 11.19 22.63 19.63
CA ASP A 23 10.68 21.88 18.47
C ASP A 23 10.14 20.53 18.93
N TYR A 24 8.85 20.32 18.76
CA TYR A 24 8.15 19.07 19.06
C TYR A 24 8.08 18.14 17.85
N GLY A 25 8.36 18.64 16.66
CA GLY A 25 8.22 17.88 15.43
C GLY A 25 6.77 17.71 14.97
N ILE A 26 6.49 16.59 14.29
CA ILE A 26 5.17 16.37 13.68
C ILE A 26 4.10 16.11 14.74
N THR A 27 3.11 16.98 14.76
CA THR A 27 1.93 16.94 15.63
C THR A 27 0.67 16.85 14.77
N ALA A 28 -0.37 16.20 15.26
CA ALA A 28 -1.65 16.07 14.57
C ALA A 28 -2.76 16.79 15.33
N ALA A 29 -3.60 17.53 14.62
CA ALA A 29 -4.74 18.24 15.18
C ALA A 29 -5.99 18.08 14.31
N LEU A 30 -7.17 18.24 14.93
CA LEU A 30 -8.46 18.33 14.24
C LEU A 30 -8.90 19.79 14.23
N ILE A 31 -8.96 20.38 13.04
CA ILE A 31 -9.20 21.80 12.85
C ILE A 31 -10.53 22.00 12.12
N PRO A 32 -11.50 22.74 12.72
CA PRO A 32 -12.71 23.14 12.01
C PRO A 32 -12.37 24.01 10.79
N THR A 33 -12.97 23.72 9.65
CA THR A 33 -12.64 24.41 8.40
C THR A 33 -13.31 25.77 8.24
N ASN A 34 -14.13 26.19 9.20
CA ASN A 34 -14.79 27.50 9.24
C ASN A 34 -14.04 28.54 10.10
N LEU A 35 -12.81 28.24 10.53
CA LEU A 35 -11.99 29.21 11.26
C LEU A 35 -11.46 30.28 10.31
N ASP A 36 -11.32 31.51 10.87
CA ASP A 36 -10.71 32.61 10.14
C ASP A 36 -9.30 32.29 9.67
N GLY A 37 -8.96 32.71 8.47
CA GLY A 37 -7.66 32.41 7.85
C GLY A 37 -7.61 31.09 7.07
N ILE A 38 -8.66 30.25 7.13
CA ILE A 38 -8.76 29.04 6.31
C ILE A 38 -9.44 29.35 4.98
N SER A 39 -8.84 28.87 3.91
CA SER A 39 -9.39 28.99 2.54
C SER A 39 -9.54 27.61 1.93
N ILE A 40 -10.76 27.30 1.49
CA ILE A 40 -11.07 26.07 0.75
C ILE A 40 -11.11 26.44 -0.74
N GLY A 41 -10.19 25.85 -1.51
CA GLY A 41 -10.08 26.11 -2.94
C GLY A 41 -11.12 25.32 -3.76
N ARG A 42 -10.98 25.42 -5.07
CA ARG A 42 -11.90 24.77 -6.00
C ARG A 42 -11.76 23.25 -5.93
N ARG A 43 -12.88 22.57 -6.20
CA ARG A 43 -12.87 21.09 -6.32
C ARG A 43 -12.04 20.63 -7.51
N HIS A 44 -11.21 19.60 -7.28
CA HIS A 44 -10.54 18.86 -8.33
C HIS A 44 -11.42 17.72 -8.85
N LEU A 45 -11.16 17.28 -10.07
CA LEU A 45 -11.80 16.12 -10.68
C LEU A 45 -10.70 15.13 -11.12
N PRO A 46 -10.11 14.37 -10.20
CA PRO A 46 -9.03 13.43 -10.55
C PRO A 46 -9.53 12.42 -11.58
N MET A 47 -8.93 12.42 -12.77
CA MET A 47 -9.30 11.53 -13.89
C MET A 47 -10.81 11.52 -14.20
N ASN A 48 -11.47 12.67 -14.05
CA ASN A 48 -12.94 12.84 -14.19
C ASN A 48 -13.78 11.99 -13.22
N VAL A 49 -13.19 11.54 -12.11
CA VAL A 49 -13.94 10.86 -11.05
C VAL A 49 -14.61 11.90 -10.15
N PRO A 50 -15.93 11.82 -9.95
CA PRO A 50 -16.68 12.78 -9.17
C PRO A 50 -16.55 12.50 -7.67
N PHE A 51 -15.38 12.71 -7.09
CA PHE A 51 -15.23 12.64 -5.65
C PHE A 51 -14.71 13.96 -5.08
N GLN A 52 -14.91 14.14 -3.78
CA GLN A 52 -14.59 15.40 -3.12
C GLN A 52 -13.09 15.49 -2.86
N ASN A 53 -12.41 16.29 -3.66
CA ASN A 53 -11.00 16.59 -3.56
C ASN A 53 -10.79 18.06 -3.94
N GLY A 54 -9.92 18.75 -3.21
CA GLY A 54 -9.60 20.15 -3.47
C GLY A 54 -8.53 20.65 -2.48
N PRO A 55 -7.81 21.71 -2.82
CA PRO A 55 -6.82 22.30 -1.92
C PRO A 55 -7.48 22.97 -0.74
N THR A 56 -6.86 22.87 0.42
CA THR A 56 -7.17 23.66 1.61
C THR A 56 -5.89 24.34 2.06
N SER A 57 -5.95 25.62 2.34
CA SER A 57 -4.83 26.41 2.84
C SER A 57 -5.25 27.21 4.07
N GLY A 58 -4.30 27.54 4.92
CA GLY A 58 -4.50 28.38 6.07
C GLY A 58 -3.32 29.33 6.24
N LYS A 59 -3.61 30.56 6.70
CA LYS A 59 -2.61 31.54 7.06
C LYS A 59 -3.06 32.24 8.33
N ASP A 60 -2.16 32.33 9.30
CA ASP A 60 -2.40 32.97 10.59
C ASP A 60 -3.68 32.50 11.31
N VAL A 61 -3.95 31.19 11.20
CA VAL A 61 -5.13 30.56 11.80
C VAL A 61 -4.88 30.32 13.28
N PHE A 62 -5.69 30.93 14.16
CA PHE A 62 -5.64 30.63 15.59
C PHE A 62 -6.29 29.28 15.87
N VAL A 63 -5.52 28.37 16.49
CA VAL A 63 -5.97 27.01 16.86
C VAL A 63 -5.66 26.77 18.33
N PRO A 64 -6.66 26.52 19.17
CA PRO A 64 -6.43 26.14 20.56
C PRO A 64 -5.60 24.83 20.68
N LEU A 65 -4.76 24.73 21.71
CA LEU A 65 -3.95 23.53 21.97
C LEU A 65 -4.81 22.29 22.20
N ASP A 66 -6.03 22.46 22.69
CA ASP A 66 -6.99 21.35 22.90
C ASP A 66 -7.43 20.68 21.59
N PHE A 67 -7.14 21.29 20.43
CA PHE A 67 -7.41 20.67 19.13
C PHE A 67 -6.33 19.65 18.73
N ILE A 68 -5.22 19.59 19.46
CA ILE A 68 -4.23 18.51 19.29
C ILE A 68 -4.89 17.18 19.63
N ILE A 69 -4.77 16.20 18.76
CA ILE A 69 -5.34 14.87 18.97
C ILE A 69 -4.67 14.21 20.17
N GLY A 70 -5.48 13.93 21.22
CA GLY A 70 -5.00 13.40 22.48
C GLY A 70 -4.41 14.44 23.45
N GLY A 71 -4.57 15.75 23.14
CA GLY A 71 -4.13 16.84 23.99
C GLY A 71 -2.64 17.17 23.87
N LYS A 72 -2.18 18.13 24.66
CA LYS A 72 -0.79 18.64 24.63
C LYS A 72 0.28 17.57 24.88
N GLU A 73 -0.05 16.55 25.66
CA GLU A 73 0.83 15.40 25.96
C GLU A 73 1.20 14.57 24.70
N MET A 74 0.40 14.73 23.65
CA MET A 74 0.59 14.05 22.38
C MET A 74 1.29 14.93 21.33
N ALA A 75 1.73 16.14 21.71
CA ALA A 75 2.56 16.99 20.86
C ALA A 75 3.84 16.24 20.42
N GLY A 76 4.18 16.31 19.17
CA GLY A 76 5.31 15.60 18.57
C GLY A 76 5.11 14.12 18.27
N LYS A 77 3.97 13.53 18.65
CA LYS A 77 3.67 12.11 18.40
C LYS A 77 2.81 11.87 17.15
N GLY A 78 2.54 12.91 16.37
CA GLY A 78 1.69 12.84 15.18
C GLY A 78 2.17 11.88 14.12
N TRP A 79 3.49 11.77 13.92
CA TRP A 79 4.04 10.80 12.97
C TRP A 79 3.71 9.35 13.33
N LYS A 80 3.86 9.00 14.61
CA LYS A 80 3.49 7.66 15.11
C LYS A 80 2.01 7.38 14.90
N MET A 81 1.14 8.34 15.24
CA MET A 81 -0.31 8.22 15.03
C MET A 81 -0.64 7.97 13.56
N LEU A 82 -0.04 8.75 12.64
CA LEU A 82 -0.27 8.61 11.20
C LEU A 82 0.15 7.23 10.70
N VAL A 83 1.34 6.76 11.07
CA VAL A 83 1.85 5.47 10.62
C VAL A 83 1.00 4.32 11.14
N GLU A 84 0.60 4.33 12.40
CA GLU A 84 -0.21 3.27 13.00
C GLU A 84 -1.63 3.23 12.42
N CYS A 85 -2.33 4.37 12.35
CA CYS A 85 -3.71 4.42 11.86
C CYS A 85 -3.81 4.22 10.35
N LEU A 86 -2.94 4.87 9.56
CA LEU A 86 -2.99 4.79 8.09
C LEU A 86 -2.54 3.43 7.55
N SER A 87 -1.73 2.68 8.31
CA SER A 87 -1.32 1.33 7.88
C SER A 87 -2.48 0.35 7.82
N VAL A 88 -3.42 0.44 8.77
CA VAL A 88 -4.63 -0.40 8.77
C VAL A 88 -5.54 -0.04 7.59
N GLY A 89 -5.83 1.25 7.38
CA GLY A 89 -6.61 1.71 6.24
C GLY A 89 -5.99 1.27 4.91
N ARG A 90 -4.66 1.44 4.76
CA ARG A 90 -3.92 1.03 3.56
C ARG A 90 -4.00 -0.49 3.29
N ALA A 91 -4.09 -1.31 4.34
CA ALA A 91 -4.23 -2.75 4.20
C ALA A 91 -5.61 -3.17 3.65
N ILE A 92 -6.63 -2.35 3.87
CA ILE A 92 -8.03 -2.71 3.57
C ILE A 92 -8.54 -1.95 2.34
N THR A 93 -8.49 -0.61 2.33
CA THR A 93 -9.25 0.22 1.40
C THR A 93 -8.89 0.02 -0.06
N LEU A 94 -7.67 0.36 -0.47
CA LEU A 94 -7.25 0.25 -1.87
C LEU A 94 -7.07 -1.21 -2.33
N PRO A 95 -6.52 -2.13 -1.52
CA PRO A 95 -6.47 -3.54 -1.88
C PRO A 95 -7.85 -4.14 -2.16
N SER A 96 -8.84 -3.87 -1.30
CA SER A 96 -10.22 -4.36 -1.49
C SER A 96 -10.89 -3.71 -2.70
N THR A 97 -10.64 -2.43 -2.94
CA THR A 97 -11.14 -1.74 -4.15
C THR A 97 -10.55 -2.37 -5.43
N ALA A 98 -9.23 -2.63 -5.44
CA ALA A 98 -8.58 -3.29 -6.56
C ALA A 98 -9.08 -4.73 -6.77
N MET A 99 -9.28 -5.48 -5.67
CA MET A 99 -9.85 -6.83 -5.68
C MET A 99 -11.27 -6.83 -6.25
N GLY A 100 -12.15 -5.95 -5.75
CA GLY A 100 -13.53 -5.81 -6.24
C GLY A 100 -13.57 -5.41 -7.72
N GLY A 101 -12.68 -4.51 -8.16
CA GLY A 101 -12.49 -4.19 -9.57
C GLY A 101 -12.05 -5.39 -10.39
N GLY A 102 -11.16 -6.21 -9.86
CA GLY A 102 -10.72 -7.48 -10.47
C GLY A 102 -11.85 -8.49 -10.62
N GLN A 103 -12.66 -8.66 -9.57
CA GLN A 103 -13.84 -9.54 -9.60
C GLN A 103 -14.87 -9.09 -10.64
N ALA A 104 -15.16 -7.79 -10.69
CA ALA A 104 -16.07 -7.22 -11.68
C ALA A 104 -15.52 -7.40 -13.11
N ALA A 105 -14.23 -7.18 -13.32
CA ALA A 105 -13.58 -7.39 -14.62
C ALA A 105 -13.59 -8.87 -15.04
N ALA A 106 -13.31 -9.79 -14.11
CA ALA A 106 -13.34 -11.23 -14.38
C ALA A 106 -14.74 -11.68 -14.81
N TYR A 107 -15.77 -11.26 -14.06
CA TYR A 107 -17.16 -11.59 -14.39
C TYR A 107 -17.59 -10.99 -15.74
N ALA A 108 -17.38 -9.69 -15.91
CA ALA A 108 -17.84 -8.99 -17.11
C ALA A 108 -17.08 -9.44 -18.38
N SER A 109 -15.76 -9.61 -18.30
CA SER A 109 -14.95 -10.06 -19.44
C SER A 109 -15.24 -11.51 -19.82
N GLY A 110 -15.45 -12.39 -18.81
CA GLY A 110 -15.83 -13.77 -19.05
C GLY A 110 -17.20 -13.86 -19.75
N ALA A 111 -18.20 -13.17 -19.25
CA ALA A 111 -19.54 -13.13 -19.86
C ALA A 111 -19.49 -12.52 -21.28
N TYR A 112 -18.78 -11.40 -21.46
CA TYR A 112 -18.66 -10.76 -22.76
C TYR A 112 -17.98 -11.69 -23.78
N ALA A 113 -16.91 -12.36 -23.40
CA ALA A 113 -16.18 -13.26 -24.27
C ALA A 113 -17.01 -14.47 -24.72
N GLN A 114 -17.99 -14.91 -23.94
CA GLN A 114 -18.92 -15.98 -24.32
C GLN A 114 -20.00 -15.51 -25.29
N ILE A 115 -20.46 -14.26 -25.17
CA ILE A 115 -21.55 -13.72 -25.99
C ILE A 115 -21.03 -13.11 -27.29
N ARG A 116 -19.90 -12.42 -27.25
CA ARG A 116 -19.33 -11.75 -28.42
C ARG A 116 -18.78 -12.78 -29.40
N LYS A 117 -19.21 -12.70 -30.64
CA LYS A 117 -18.74 -13.59 -31.72
C LYS A 117 -17.89 -12.81 -32.72
N GLN A 118 -16.83 -13.45 -33.18
CA GLN A 118 -16.04 -13.10 -34.35
C GLN A 118 -15.72 -14.37 -35.13
N PHE A 119 -15.66 -14.29 -36.46
CA PHE A 119 -15.47 -15.49 -37.30
C PHE A 119 -16.44 -16.62 -36.98
N ASN A 120 -17.68 -16.26 -36.65
CA ASN A 120 -18.77 -17.16 -36.27
C ASN A 120 -18.57 -17.96 -34.97
N LEU A 121 -17.54 -17.65 -34.17
CA LEU A 121 -17.24 -18.29 -32.91
C LEU A 121 -17.30 -17.27 -31.75
N PRO A 122 -17.70 -17.68 -30.54
CA PRO A 122 -17.46 -16.87 -29.34
C PRO A 122 -15.97 -16.53 -29.21
N ILE A 123 -15.66 -15.28 -28.86
CA ILE A 123 -14.25 -14.88 -28.77
C ILE A 123 -13.49 -15.60 -27.64
N SER A 124 -14.20 -16.17 -26.67
CA SER A 124 -13.62 -17.05 -25.63
C SER A 124 -12.95 -18.31 -26.18
N GLN A 125 -13.17 -18.67 -27.44
CA GLN A 125 -12.53 -19.83 -28.06
C GLN A 125 -11.10 -19.52 -28.54
N PHE A 126 -10.74 -18.25 -28.71
CA PHE A 126 -9.42 -17.85 -29.17
C PHE A 126 -8.40 -17.85 -28.02
N ASP A 127 -7.22 -18.43 -28.25
CA ASP A 127 -6.19 -18.60 -27.22
C ASP A 127 -5.66 -17.26 -26.68
N GLY A 128 -5.52 -16.23 -27.52
CA GLY A 128 -5.15 -14.89 -27.08
C GLY A 128 -6.16 -14.27 -26.09
N ILE A 129 -7.45 -14.57 -26.24
CA ILE A 129 -8.49 -14.15 -25.29
C ILE A 129 -8.43 -14.99 -24.01
N LYS A 130 -8.20 -16.31 -24.13
CA LYS A 130 -8.05 -17.18 -22.96
C LYS A 130 -6.86 -16.77 -22.10
N GLU A 131 -5.75 -16.36 -22.70
CA GLU A 131 -4.57 -15.88 -21.99
C GLU A 131 -4.89 -14.66 -21.13
N SER A 132 -5.55 -13.65 -21.69
CA SER A 132 -5.98 -12.45 -20.95
C SER A 132 -7.00 -12.78 -19.86
N LEU A 133 -7.98 -13.65 -20.13
CA LEU A 133 -8.93 -14.13 -19.12
C LEU A 133 -8.24 -14.89 -17.97
N ALA A 134 -7.23 -15.70 -18.28
CA ALA A 134 -6.45 -16.44 -17.28
C ALA A 134 -5.66 -15.48 -16.38
N ARG A 135 -5.04 -14.42 -16.94
CA ARG A 135 -4.37 -13.39 -16.14
C ARG A 135 -5.34 -12.65 -15.24
N ILE A 136 -6.50 -12.22 -15.76
CA ILE A 136 -7.56 -11.58 -14.97
C ILE A 136 -7.97 -12.48 -13.80
N ALA A 137 -8.28 -13.74 -14.07
CA ALA A 137 -8.71 -14.70 -13.05
C ALA A 137 -7.61 -14.95 -12.00
N GLY A 138 -6.38 -15.20 -12.44
CA GLY A 138 -5.24 -15.48 -11.58
C GLY A 138 -4.89 -14.32 -10.67
N TYR A 139 -4.82 -13.09 -11.18
CA TYR A 139 -4.55 -11.90 -10.38
C TYR A 139 -5.72 -11.60 -9.41
N THR A 140 -6.96 -11.77 -9.83
CA THR A 140 -8.12 -11.59 -8.96
C THR A 140 -8.11 -12.59 -7.80
N TYR A 141 -7.80 -13.85 -8.08
CA TYR A 141 -7.66 -14.88 -7.05
C TYR A 141 -6.54 -14.55 -6.05
N THR A 142 -5.38 -14.12 -6.57
CA THR A 142 -4.23 -13.73 -5.74
C THR A 142 -4.56 -12.55 -4.84
N MET A 143 -5.21 -11.50 -5.38
CA MET A 143 -5.64 -10.35 -4.60
C MET A 143 -6.65 -10.74 -3.52
N ASN A 144 -7.62 -11.60 -3.85
CA ASN A 144 -8.62 -12.06 -2.88
C ASN A 144 -7.96 -12.82 -1.71
N ALA A 145 -7.03 -13.72 -2.00
CA ALA A 145 -6.29 -14.45 -0.97
C ALA A 145 -5.47 -13.50 -0.08
N ALA A 146 -4.74 -12.56 -0.69
CA ALA A 146 -3.90 -11.61 0.03
C ALA A 146 -4.71 -10.66 0.92
N VAL A 147 -5.83 -10.13 0.44
CA VAL A 147 -6.75 -9.28 1.22
C VAL A 147 -7.34 -10.08 2.39
N SER A 148 -7.79 -11.31 2.15
CA SER A 148 -8.37 -12.17 3.19
C SER A 148 -7.37 -12.48 4.32
N VAL A 149 -6.13 -12.83 3.97
CA VAL A 149 -5.08 -13.10 4.97
C VAL A 149 -4.74 -11.85 5.78
N THR A 150 -4.61 -10.70 5.12
CA THR A 150 -4.23 -9.46 5.81
C THR A 150 -5.36 -8.93 6.69
N SER A 151 -6.61 -9.01 6.23
CA SER A 151 -7.78 -8.65 7.04
C SER A 151 -7.91 -9.55 8.28
N GLY A 152 -7.73 -10.87 8.10
CA GLY A 152 -7.73 -11.80 9.22
C GLY A 152 -6.62 -11.53 10.23
N ALA A 153 -5.44 -11.12 9.80
CA ALA A 153 -4.36 -10.72 10.70
C ALA A 153 -4.75 -9.46 11.51
N ILE A 154 -5.40 -8.47 10.89
CA ILE A 154 -5.90 -7.28 11.58
C ILE A 154 -6.97 -7.65 12.60
N ASP A 155 -7.89 -8.55 12.27
CA ASP A 155 -8.94 -9.03 13.18
C ASP A 155 -8.34 -9.75 14.41
N MET A 156 -7.15 -10.34 14.26
CA MET A 156 -6.38 -10.93 15.36
C MET A 156 -5.55 -9.91 16.17
N GLY A 157 -5.66 -8.62 15.85
CA GLY A 157 -4.97 -7.54 16.56
C GLY A 157 -3.59 -7.19 16.01
N GLU A 158 -3.16 -7.81 14.91
CA GLU A 158 -1.87 -7.51 14.29
C GLU A 158 -1.85 -6.13 13.63
N LYS A 159 -0.68 -5.48 13.61
CA LYS A 159 -0.45 -4.17 12.98
C LYS A 159 0.46 -4.31 11.76
N PRO A 160 -0.08 -4.65 10.57
CA PRO A 160 0.70 -5.03 9.39
C PRO A 160 1.29 -3.81 8.66
N ALA A 161 2.26 -3.11 9.25
CA ALA A 161 2.84 -1.89 8.68
C ALA A 161 3.50 -2.13 7.31
N VAL A 162 4.37 -3.12 7.19
CA VAL A 162 5.04 -3.49 5.93
C VAL A 162 4.12 -4.34 5.03
N PRO A 163 3.43 -5.38 5.53
CA PRO A 163 2.48 -6.13 4.71
C PRO A 163 1.39 -5.27 4.08
N SER A 164 0.87 -4.24 4.79
CA SER A 164 -0.10 -3.30 4.21
C SER A 164 0.43 -2.57 2.97
N ALA A 165 1.71 -2.20 3.00
CA ALA A 165 2.37 -1.55 1.88
C ALA A 165 2.58 -2.51 0.70
N ILE A 166 2.99 -3.74 0.98
CA ILE A 166 3.12 -4.82 -0.02
C ILE A 166 1.77 -5.04 -0.70
N LEU A 167 0.71 -5.17 0.09
CA LEU A 167 -0.63 -5.41 -0.39
C LEU A 167 -1.13 -4.27 -1.27
N LYS A 168 -1.03 -3.03 -0.78
CA LYS A 168 -1.41 -1.83 -1.55
C LYS A 168 -0.68 -1.77 -2.88
N TYR A 169 0.63 -1.93 -2.89
CA TYR A 169 1.44 -1.87 -4.10
C TYR A 169 1.02 -2.95 -5.11
N HIS A 170 1.02 -4.22 -4.69
CA HIS A 170 0.75 -5.32 -5.61
C HIS A 170 -0.70 -5.38 -6.07
N CYS A 171 -1.68 -5.15 -5.19
CA CYS A 171 -3.09 -5.17 -5.59
C CYS A 171 -3.42 -4.05 -6.59
N THR A 172 -2.91 -2.84 -6.36
CA THR A 172 -3.17 -1.73 -7.30
C THR A 172 -2.47 -1.93 -8.65
N GLU A 173 -1.25 -2.51 -8.68
CA GLU A 173 -0.56 -2.85 -9.93
C GLU A 173 -1.22 -4.03 -10.67
N MET A 174 -1.68 -5.05 -9.95
CA MET A 174 -2.47 -6.14 -10.55
C MET A 174 -3.81 -5.62 -11.08
N GLY A 175 -4.48 -4.75 -10.33
CA GLY A 175 -5.72 -4.10 -10.78
C GLY A 175 -5.53 -3.31 -12.08
N ARG A 176 -4.40 -2.60 -12.23
CA ARG A 176 -4.06 -1.90 -13.48
C ARG A 176 -3.86 -2.85 -14.66
N LYS A 177 -3.17 -3.98 -14.45
CA LYS A 177 -2.99 -5.02 -15.47
C LYS A 177 -4.31 -5.66 -15.87
N ILE A 178 -5.16 -5.97 -14.89
CA ILE A 178 -6.51 -6.50 -15.12
C ILE A 178 -7.35 -5.52 -15.94
N ALA A 179 -7.28 -4.22 -15.61
CA ALA A 179 -8.01 -3.20 -16.35
C ALA A 179 -7.58 -3.13 -17.83
N ASN A 180 -6.27 -3.24 -18.13
CA ASN A 180 -5.77 -3.31 -19.49
C ASN A 180 -6.30 -4.56 -20.22
N ASP A 181 -6.12 -5.75 -19.63
CA ASP A 181 -6.61 -7.00 -20.24
C ASP A 181 -8.13 -6.97 -20.49
N ALA A 182 -8.89 -6.39 -19.56
CA ALA A 182 -10.35 -6.25 -19.73
C ALA A 182 -10.72 -5.28 -20.86
N MET A 183 -9.99 -4.16 -21.00
CA MET A 183 -10.17 -3.23 -22.13
C MET A 183 -9.89 -3.92 -23.46
N ASP A 184 -8.81 -4.69 -23.54
CA ASP A 184 -8.41 -5.41 -24.75
C ASP A 184 -9.46 -6.45 -25.17
N ILE A 185 -9.98 -7.24 -24.23
CA ILE A 185 -11.05 -8.22 -24.49
C ILE A 185 -12.31 -7.54 -25.03
N HIS A 186 -12.70 -6.38 -24.47
CA HIS A 186 -13.90 -5.66 -24.88
C HIS A 186 -13.71 -4.84 -26.17
N GLY A 187 -12.47 -4.47 -26.50
CA GLY A 187 -12.12 -3.73 -27.71
C GLY A 187 -12.93 -2.44 -27.89
N GLY A 188 -13.53 -2.24 -29.04
CA GLY A 188 -14.30 -1.04 -29.36
C GLY A 188 -15.39 -0.69 -28.33
N LYS A 189 -16.02 -1.70 -27.72
CA LYS A 189 -17.04 -1.48 -26.68
C LYS A 189 -16.45 -0.76 -25.44
N ALA A 190 -15.19 -1.03 -25.12
CA ALA A 190 -14.54 -0.45 -23.95
C ALA A 190 -14.07 0.99 -24.16
N ILE A 191 -13.75 1.39 -25.39
CA ILE A 191 -13.27 2.74 -25.71
C ILE A 191 -14.39 3.71 -26.12
N MET A 192 -15.53 3.19 -26.58
CA MET A 192 -16.69 4.01 -26.91
C MET A 192 -17.43 4.43 -25.65
N MET A 193 -17.16 5.65 -25.18
CA MET A 193 -17.79 6.19 -23.97
C MET A 193 -19.28 6.40 -24.16
N GLY A 194 -20.06 6.07 -23.16
CA GLY A 194 -21.52 6.20 -23.18
C GLY A 194 -22.18 5.37 -22.08
N PRO A 195 -23.51 5.36 -22.02
CA PRO A 195 -24.25 4.72 -20.90
C PRO A 195 -24.06 3.20 -20.80
N LYS A 196 -23.64 2.58 -21.91
CA LYS A 196 -23.39 1.12 -21.95
C LYS A 196 -21.92 0.75 -21.74
N ASN A 197 -21.03 1.74 -21.55
CA ASN A 197 -19.61 1.49 -21.25
C ASN A 197 -19.43 1.40 -19.73
N TYR A 198 -19.10 0.23 -19.23
CA TYR A 198 -18.87 -0.06 -17.83
C TYR A 198 -17.38 -0.25 -17.48
N MET A 199 -16.46 -0.18 -18.47
CA MET A 199 -15.02 -0.36 -18.29
C MET A 199 -14.23 0.93 -18.33
N GLY A 200 -14.53 1.82 -19.26
CA GLY A 200 -13.68 2.97 -19.60
C GLY A 200 -13.43 3.94 -18.43
N ARG A 201 -14.44 4.19 -17.61
CA ARG A 201 -14.29 5.07 -16.43
C ARG A 201 -13.39 4.46 -15.37
N SER A 202 -13.56 3.17 -15.08
CA SER A 202 -12.71 2.44 -14.13
C SER A 202 -11.27 2.37 -14.62
N PHE A 203 -11.06 2.15 -15.92
CA PHE A 203 -9.74 2.18 -16.55
C PHE A 203 -9.07 3.55 -16.38
N MET A 204 -9.75 4.64 -16.72
CA MET A 204 -9.22 6.00 -16.55
C MET A 204 -8.88 6.33 -15.09
N ALA A 205 -9.63 5.80 -14.13
CA ALA A 205 -9.43 6.05 -12.71
C ALA A 205 -8.27 5.23 -12.09
N THR A 206 -7.74 4.24 -12.77
CA THR A 206 -6.69 3.34 -12.25
C THR A 206 -5.47 4.09 -11.68
N PRO A 207 -4.94 5.18 -12.32
CA PRO A 207 -3.80 5.91 -11.78
C PRO A 207 -4.06 6.57 -10.40
N ILE A 208 -5.30 6.78 -10.02
CA ILE A 208 -5.64 7.34 -8.70
C ILE A 208 -5.14 6.39 -7.61
N ALA A 209 -5.49 5.09 -7.70
CA ALA A 209 -5.08 4.09 -6.73
C ALA A 209 -3.54 3.89 -6.68
N ILE A 210 -2.84 4.13 -7.79
CA ILE A 210 -1.38 4.10 -7.85
C ILE A 210 -0.76 5.28 -7.08
N THR A 211 -1.45 6.42 -7.06
CA THR A 211 -0.92 7.70 -6.55
C THR A 211 -1.26 7.95 -5.08
N VAL A 212 -2.49 7.65 -4.66
CA VAL A 212 -2.97 7.94 -3.30
C VAL A 212 -2.54 6.89 -2.27
N GLU A 213 -2.67 7.23 -0.99
CA GLU A 213 -2.26 6.40 0.16
C GLU A 213 -0.78 5.98 0.12
N GLY A 214 0.06 6.87 -0.35
CA GLY A 214 1.47 6.64 -0.65
C GLY A 214 1.65 6.14 -2.08
N ALA A 215 2.26 6.99 -2.92
CA ALA A 215 2.53 6.63 -4.31
C ALA A 215 3.32 5.33 -4.40
N ASN A 216 2.98 4.47 -5.37
CA ASN A 216 3.59 3.14 -5.48
C ASN A 216 5.13 3.19 -5.57
N ILE A 217 5.70 4.20 -6.22
CA ILE A 217 7.15 4.40 -6.29
C ILE A 217 7.74 4.56 -4.88
N LEU A 218 7.14 5.41 -4.04
CA LEU A 218 7.54 5.63 -2.65
C LEU A 218 7.31 4.36 -1.81
N THR A 219 6.13 3.77 -1.91
CA THR A 219 5.74 2.58 -1.15
C THR A 219 6.70 1.42 -1.39
N ARG A 220 7.04 1.16 -2.66
CA ARG A 220 7.99 0.11 -3.02
C ARG A 220 9.38 0.37 -2.43
N SER A 221 9.89 1.57 -2.54
CA SER A 221 11.29 1.87 -2.21
C SER A 221 11.49 2.16 -0.72
N LEU A 222 10.66 2.99 -0.11
CA LEU A 222 10.85 3.40 1.28
C LEU A 222 10.14 2.51 2.29
N ILE A 223 8.95 2.01 1.98
CA ILE A 223 8.19 1.23 2.96
C ILE A 223 8.51 -0.26 2.82
N ILE A 224 8.36 -0.84 1.63
CA ILE A 224 8.59 -2.28 1.44
C ILE A 224 10.07 -2.59 1.59
N PHE A 225 10.93 -1.92 0.83
CA PHE A 225 12.36 -2.20 0.88
C PHE A 225 13.01 -1.63 2.15
N GLY A 226 12.94 -0.29 2.37
CA GLY A 226 13.62 0.35 3.49
C GLY A 226 13.12 -0.14 4.86
N GLN A 227 11.82 -0.03 5.13
CA GLN A 227 11.24 -0.49 6.40
C GLN A 227 11.25 -2.01 6.52
N GLY A 228 11.04 -2.74 5.41
CA GLY A 228 11.09 -4.19 5.40
C GLY A 228 12.49 -4.71 5.72
N ALA A 229 13.53 -4.15 5.14
CA ALA A 229 14.91 -4.50 5.44
C ALA A 229 15.25 -4.29 6.92
N VAL A 230 14.91 -3.11 7.48
CA VAL A 230 15.19 -2.79 8.88
C VAL A 230 14.41 -3.70 9.84
N ARG A 231 13.12 -3.98 9.56
CA ARG A 231 12.24 -4.69 10.50
C ARG A 231 12.28 -6.21 10.38
N CYS A 232 12.59 -6.72 9.19
CA CYS A 232 12.52 -8.16 8.92
C CYS A 232 13.88 -8.83 8.85
N HIS A 233 14.95 -8.06 8.65
CA HIS A 233 16.31 -8.60 8.68
C HIS A 233 16.77 -8.82 10.12
N PRO A 234 17.36 -9.99 10.46
CA PRO A 234 17.67 -10.33 11.85
C PRO A 234 18.76 -9.48 12.50
N PHE A 235 19.54 -8.71 11.73
CA PHE A 235 20.69 -7.96 12.25
C PHE A 235 20.74 -6.47 11.89
N VAL A 236 19.98 -6.03 10.86
CA VAL A 236 20.08 -4.64 10.37
C VAL A 236 19.63 -3.61 11.42
N LEU A 237 18.58 -3.92 12.20
CA LEU A 237 18.16 -3.01 13.28
C LEU A 237 19.23 -2.91 14.37
N ASP A 238 19.77 -4.05 14.79
CA ASP A 238 20.81 -4.11 15.82
C ASP A 238 22.07 -3.34 15.39
N GLU A 239 22.47 -3.43 14.10
CA GLU A 239 23.58 -2.64 13.53
C GLU A 239 23.29 -1.14 13.59
N LEU A 240 22.07 -0.71 13.25
CA LEU A 240 21.68 0.70 13.28
C LEU A 240 21.63 1.26 14.70
N GLU A 241 21.08 0.51 15.64
CA GLU A 241 20.99 0.90 17.06
C GLU A 241 22.39 0.97 17.69
N ALA A 242 23.24 -0.02 17.42
CA ALA A 242 24.62 -0.04 17.89
C ALA A 242 25.46 1.13 17.36
N ALA A 243 25.23 1.52 16.09
CA ALA A 243 25.92 2.67 15.49
C ALA A 243 25.48 4.03 16.06
N GLN A 244 24.33 4.08 16.76
CA GLN A 244 23.77 5.28 17.39
C GLN A 244 23.94 5.29 18.93
N ASP A 245 24.61 4.28 19.50
CA ASP A 245 24.82 4.18 20.93
C ASP A 245 25.75 5.32 21.42
N GLU A 246 25.30 6.08 22.41
CA GLU A 246 26.08 7.19 23.00
C GLU A 246 27.35 6.69 23.69
N ASN A 247 27.39 5.43 24.11
CA ASN A 247 28.57 4.79 24.66
C ASN A 247 29.33 4.04 23.56
N GLU A 248 30.39 4.68 23.01
CA GLU A 248 31.21 4.16 21.91
C GLU A 248 31.70 2.72 22.14
N LYS A 249 32.11 2.36 23.37
CA LYS A 249 32.60 1.01 23.66
C LYS A 249 31.50 -0.05 23.59
N ASN A 250 30.32 0.27 24.15
CA ASN A 250 29.20 -0.63 24.09
C ASN A 250 28.69 -0.74 22.65
N GLY A 251 28.57 0.39 21.95
CA GLY A 251 28.19 0.47 20.55
C GLY A 251 29.09 -0.37 19.66
N LEU A 252 30.40 -0.29 19.82
CA LEU A 252 31.37 -1.08 19.04
C LEU A 252 31.18 -2.59 19.27
N ILE A 253 31.06 -3.03 20.52
CA ILE A 253 30.89 -4.44 20.86
C ILE A 253 29.56 -4.97 20.28
N ALA A 254 28.48 -4.19 20.39
CA ALA A 254 27.18 -4.55 19.87
C ALA A 254 27.19 -4.61 18.34
N PHE A 255 27.83 -3.63 17.69
CA PHE A 255 27.97 -3.57 16.25
C PHE A 255 28.76 -4.76 15.68
N ASP A 256 29.93 -5.08 16.26
CA ASP A 256 30.73 -6.23 15.84
C ASP A 256 29.92 -7.54 15.94
N LYS A 257 29.20 -7.72 17.04
CA LYS A 257 28.34 -8.90 17.22
C LYS A 257 27.26 -8.99 16.15
N ALA A 258 26.58 -7.90 15.85
CA ALA A 258 25.54 -7.84 14.83
C ALA A 258 26.14 -8.06 13.43
N LEU A 259 27.26 -7.41 13.10
CA LEU A 259 27.95 -7.53 11.82
C LEU A 259 28.43 -8.95 11.53
N PHE A 260 29.08 -9.62 12.49
CA PHE A 260 29.52 -11.00 12.30
C PHE A 260 28.34 -11.96 12.21
N GLY A 261 27.25 -11.70 12.95
CA GLY A 261 25.99 -12.43 12.80
C GLY A 261 25.38 -12.25 11.40
N HIS A 262 25.39 -11.04 10.87
CA HIS A 262 24.91 -10.72 9.52
C HIS A 262 25.74 -11.43 8.43
N ILE A 263 27.08 -11.39 8.55
CA ILE A 263 27.97 -12.13 7.63
C ILE A 263 27.67 -13.63 7.65
N GLY A 264 27.55 -14.23 8.84
CA GLY A 264 27.18 -15.63 8.99
C GLY A 264 25.83 -15.99 8.38
N TYR A 265 24.84 -15.11 8.57
CA TYR A 265 23.51 -15.24 7.96
C TYR A 265 23.58 -15.16 6.43
N ALA A 266 24.33 -14.23 5.86
CA ALA A 266 24.52 -14.10 4.42
C ALA A 266 25.18 -15.36 3.82
N ILE A 267 26.27 -15.87 4.43
CA ILE A 267 26.96 -17.10 4.01
C ILE A 267 26.00 -18.29 4.07
N SER A 268 25.25 -18.44 5.16
CA SER A 268 24.25 -19.50 5.33
C SER A 268 23.19 -19.45 4.22
N ASN A 269 22.66 -18.27 3.92
CA ASN A 269 21.66 -18.11 2.87
C ASN A 269 22.19 -18.39 1.46
N ILE A 270 23.43 -17.95 1.15
CA ILE A 270 24.08 -18.26 -0.12
C ILE A 270 24.25 -19.78 -0.27
N SER A 271 24.77 -20.44 0.76
CA SER A 271 24.97 -21.89 0.76
C SER A 271 23.66 -22.65 0.58
N ARG A 272 22.62 -22.25 1.31
CA ARG A 272 21.27 -22.86 1.18
C ARG A 272 20.67 -22.62 -0.21
N SER A 273 20.81 -21.41 -0.74
CA SER A 273 20.31 -21.08 -2.08
C SER A 273 21.00 -21.91 -3.16
N LEU A 274 22.31 -22.13 -3.04
CA LEU A 274 23.06 -22.97 -3.97
C LEU A 274 22.58 -24.43 -3.92
N VAL A 275 22.42 -24.98 -2.72
CA VAL A 275 21.90 -26.35 -2.55
C VAL A 275 20.50 -26.49 -3.12
N LEU A 276 19.61 -25.53 -2.82
CA LEU A 276 18.23 -25.54 -3.34
C LEU A 276 18.20 -25.41 -4.86
N ALA A 277 19.07 -24.58 -5.45
CA ALA A 277 19.16 -24.42 -6.91
C ALA A 277 19.64 -25.72 -7.58
N ILE A 278 20.72 -26.32 -7.09
CA ILE A 278 21.28 -27.58 -7.64
C ILE A 278 20.27 -28.74 -7.51
N THR A 279 19.57 -28.83 -6.39
CA THR A 279 18.59 -29.89 -6.14
C THR A 279 17.19 -29.58 -6.67
N GLN A 280 16.99 -28.40 -7.27
CA GLN A 280 15.66 -27.89 -7.67
C GLN A 280 14.65 -27.95 -6.52
N ALA A 281 15.11 -27.67 -5.31
CA ALA A 281 14.35 -27.75 -4.05
C ALA A 281 13.68 -29.12 -3.79
N LYS A 282 14.10 -30.20 -4.48
CA LYS A 282 13.46 -31.52 -4.44
C LYS A 282 13.36 -32.12 -3.03
N TYR A 283 14.31 -31.77 -2.16
CA TYR A 283 14.38 -32.26 -0.78
C TYR A 283 13.83 -31.27 0.24
N SER A 284 13.31 -30.11 -0.19
CA SER A 284 12.71 -29.17 0.73
C SER A 284 11.36 -29.67 1.24
N LYS A 285 11.06 -29.39 2.53
CA LYS A 285 9.74 -29.64 3.08
C LYS A 285 8.79 -28.56 2.58
N SER A 286 7.71 -28.96 1.92
CA SER A 286 6.67 -28.04 1.46
C SER A 286 5.51 -28.02 2.46
N PRO A 287 5.00 -26.86 2.84
CA PRO A 287 3.81 -26.73 3.69
C PRO A 287 2.50 -26.99 2.93
N VAL A 288 2.58 -27.13 1.59
CA VAL A 288 1.42 -27.36 0.73
C VAL A 288 1.27 -28.83 0.34
N ASN A 289 0.08 -29.19 -0.11
CA ASN A 289 -0.23 -30.57 -0.51
C ASN A 289 0.56 -31.02 -1.75
N THR A 290 0.50 -32.32 -2.06
CA THR A 290 1.28 -32.97 -3.12
C THR A 290 1.01 -32.38 -4.51
N ILE A 291 -0.22 -31.92 -4.78
CA ILE A 291 -0.63 -31.37 -6.08
C ILE A 291 0.05 -30.03 -6.34
N THR A 292 0.12 -29.19 -5.32
CA THR A 292 0.68 -27.83 -5.41
C THR A 292 2.15 -27.75 -5.03
N LYS A 293 2.74 -28.84 -4.50
CA LYS A 293 4.14 -28.91 -4.09
C LYS A 293 5.13 -28.46 -5.18
N ARG A 294 4.82 -28.74 -6.45
CA ARG A 294 5.68 -28.38 -7.59
C ARG A 294 5.82 -26.86 -7.80
N TYR A 295 4.93 -26.06 -7.20
CA TYR A 295 4.95 -24.61 -7.31
C TYR A 295 5.55 -23.93 -6.08
N TYR A 296 5.88 -24.69 -5.04
CA TYR A 296 6.53 -24.23 -3.83
C TYR A 296 8.06 -24.25 -3.98
#